data_35f0f977b4be655f1e6173cfe325f882
#
_entry.id   35f0f977b4be655f1e6173cfe325f882
#
_cell.length_a   1.000
_cell.length_b   1.000
_cell.length_c   1.000
_cell.angle_alpha   90.00
_cell.angle_beta   90.00
_cell.angle_gamma   90.00
#
_symmetry.space_group_name_H-M   'P 1'
#
loop_
_entity.id
_entity.type
_entity.pdbx_description
1 polymer ?
#
loop_
_entity_poly.entity_id
_entity_poly.type
_entity_poly.pdbx_seq_one_letter_code
_entity_poly.pdbx_strand_id
1 'polypeptide(L)'
;MSAADVIQAWDQADPSAIHPLRQVSEDAYWASGEAQASMLASVIPEGAKVMDFGCGDGRVAIPLAALGYDVTAVDSSQRMLDRLADRAPDLTTVQADADGVASHLGRRRMDAVYALAVLIHHSYADCLHIVGKLRAATKLGGILVLDWPVSETPGEADSWIGVTTWSRQQQADACAQIGLERVDSELPWGVYRAVKAG
;
A
#
# COMPACT_ATOMS: atom_id res chain seq x y z
N MET A 1 -8.73 -15.93 7.98
CA MET A 1 -7.31 -15.80 8.40
C MET A 1 -7.16 -14.45 9.06
N SER A 2 -6.44 -14.32 10.16
CA SER A 2 -6.24 -13.01 10.82
C SER A 2 -5.16 -12.18 10.11
N ALA A 3 -5.18 -10.85 10.31
CA ALA A 3 -4.12 -9.97 9.80
C ALA A 3 -2.72 -10.40 10.30
N ALA A 4 -2.63 -10.88 11.55
CA ALA A 4 -1.37 -11.38 12.09
C ALA A 4 -0.83 -12.61 11.34
N ASP A 5 -1.72 -13.54 10.93
CA ASP A 5 -1.31 -14.72 10.15
C ASP A 5 -0.78 -14.31 8.77
N VAL A 6 -1.39 -13.30 8.14
CA VAL A 6 -0.94 -12.75 6.84
C VAL A 6 0.44 -12.12 7.00
N ILE A 7 0.63 -11.26 8.01
CA ILE A 7 1.91 -10.61 8.30
C ILE A 7 3.01 -11.66 8.53
N GLN A 8 2.74 -12.67 9.37
CA GLN A 8 3.71 -13.73 9.65
C GLN A 8 4.08 -14.53 8.39
N ALA A 9 3.11 -14.83 7.53
CA ALA A 9 3.38 -15.54 6.28
C ALA A 9 4.26 -14.73 5.34
N TRP A 10 4.00 -13.43 5.19
CA TRP A 10 4.84 -12.52 4.38
C TRP A 10 6.23 -12.31 4.98
N ASP A 11 6.35 -12.28 6.32
CA ASP A 11 7.66 -12.19 6.96
C ASP A 11 8.56 -13.39 6.64
N GLN A 12 7.98 -14.56 6.37
CA GLN A 12 8.70 -15.76 5.97
C GLN A 12 8.86 -15.93 4.46
N ALA A 13 8.14 -15.16 3.65
CA ALA A 13 8.15 -15.28 2.18
C ALA A 13 9.49 -14.82 1.57
N ASP A 14 9.79 -15.34 0.36
CA ASP A 14 10.88 -14.81 -0.45
C ASP A 14 10.44 -13.46 -1.05
N PRO A 15 11.17 -12.35 -0.77
CA PRO A 15 10.79 -11.03 -1.27
C PRO A 15 10.88 -10.89 -2.79
N SER A 16 11.65 -11.71 -3.49
CA SER A 16 11.69 -11.72 -4.96
C SER A 16 10.47 -12.39 -5.59
N ALA A 17 9.60 -12.99 -4.77
CA ALA A 17 8.30 -13.47 -5.23
C ALA A 17 7.31 -12.31 -5.25
N ILE A 18 6.98 -11.78 -6.42
CA ILE A 18 5.85 -10.85 -6.60
C ILE A 18 4.54 -11.53 -6.18
N HIS A 19 4.50 -12.82 -6.31
CA HIS A 19 3.49 -13.72 -5.78
C HIS A 19 4.19 -15.04 -5.42
N PRO A 20 3.92 -15.69 -4.27
CA PRO A 20 4.63 -16.89 -3.82
C PRO A 20 4.64 -18.03 -4.84
N LEU A 21 3.65 -18.07 -5.76
CA LEU A 21 3.53 -19.04 -6.85
C LEU A 21 4.07 -18.53 -8.20
N ARG A 22 4.59 -17.30 -8.26
CA ARG A 22 5.12 -16.68 -9.48
C ARG A 22 6.47 -16.05 -9.20
N GLN A 23 7.48 -16.88 -9.06
CA GLN A 23 8.85 -16.38 -9.00
C GLN A 23 9.22 -15.76 -10.34
N VAL A 24 9.76 -14.55 -10.28
CA VAL A 24 10.33 -13.84 -11.42
C VAL A 24 11.83 -13.68 -11.21
N SER A 25 12.58 -13.36 -12.26
CA SER A 25 13.99 -12.98 -12.09
C SER A 25 14.13 -11.72 -11.25
N GLU A 26 15.26 -11.54 -10.58
CA GLU A 26 15.54 -10.34 -9.80
C GLU A 26 15.41 -9.07 -10.65
N ASP A 27 15.95 -9.07 -11.88
CA ASP A 27 15.84 -7.94 -12.81
C ASP A 27 14.38 -7.61 -13.13
N ALA A 28 13.54 -8.61 -13.40
CA ALA A 28 12.12 -8.40 -13.67
C ALA A 28 11.36 -7.90 -12.44
N TYR A 29 11.77 -8.33 -11.24
CA TYR A 29 11.22 -7.85 -9.97
C TYR A 29 11.47 -6.35 -9.81
N TRP A 30 12.72 -5.90 -9.94
CA TRP A 30 13.08 -4.49 -9.81
C TRP A 30 12.51 -3.62 -10.94
N ALA A 31 12.56 -4.07 -12.19
CA ALA A 31 11.97 -3.36 -13.32
C ALA A 31 10.45 -3.16 -13.14
N SER A 32 9.75 -4.11 -12.53
CA SER A 32 8.34 -3.95 -12.21
C SER A 32 8.08 -2.85 -11.17
N GLY A 33 9.00 -2.68 -10.21
CA GLY A 33 8.95 -1.60 -9.22
C GLY A 33 9.16 -0.22 -9.84
N GLU A 34 10.15 -0.08 -10.74
CA GLU A 34 10.39 1.15 -11.50
C GLU A 34 9.16 1.55 -12.33
N ALA A 35 8.54 0.59 -13.02
CA ALA A 35 7.32 0.84 -13.78
C ALA A 35 6.17 1.31 -12.88
N GLN A 36 5.99 0.67 -11.72
CA GLN A 36 4.96 1.06 -10.75
C GLN A 36 5.23 2.44 -10.13
N ALA A 37 6.48 2.76 -9.79
CA ALA A 37 6.87 4.09 -9.31
C ALA A 37 6.56 5.18 -10.35
N SER A 38 6.84 4.92 -11.63
CA SER A 38 6.51 5.83 -12.73
C SER A 38 4.99 6.03 -12.89
N MET A 39 4.20 4.96 -12.72
CA MET A 39 2.74 5.06 -12.71
C MET A 39 2.26 5.91 -11.52
N LEU A 40 2.76 5.68 -10.30
CA LEU A 40 2.42 6.48 -9.12
C LEU A 40 2.75 7.97 -9.33
N ALA A 41 3.90 8.27 -9.93
CA ALA A 41 4.32 9.64 -10.25
C ALA A 41 3.36 10.38 -11.19
N SER A 42 2.54 9.66 -11.98
CA SER A 42 1.54 10.30 -12.85
C SER A 42 0.31 10.86 -12.11
N VAL A 43 0.08 10.45 -10.86
CA VAL A 43 -1.10 10.84 -10.06
C VAL A 43 -0.75 11.50 -8.73
N ILE A 44 0.48 11.32 -8.24
CA ILE A 44 0.98 11.94 -7.02
C ILE A 44 1.70 13.25 -7.38
N PRO A 45 1.42 14.38 -6.70
CA PRO A 45 2.11 15.63 -6.95
C PRO A 45 3.63 15.51 -6.80
N GLU A 46 4.39 16.15 -7.69
CA GLU A 46 5.86 16.16 -7.66
C GLU A 46 6.39 16.65 -6.31
N GLY A 47 7.42 15.99 -5.78
CA GLY A 47 8.05 16.32 -4.50
C GLY A 47 7.17 16.08 -3.26
N ALA A 48 6.03 15.41 -3.42
CA ALA A 48 5.11 15.10 -2.33
C ALA A 48 5.76 14.24 -1.24
N LYS A 49 5.26 14.39 -0.01
CA LYS A 49 5.52 13.45 1.09
C LYS A 49 4.62 12.23 0.92
N VAL A 50 5.24 11.09 0.68
CA VAL A 50 4.55 9.85 0.33
C VAL A 50 4.83 8.76 1.35
N MET A 51 3.79 8.02 1.75
CA MET A 51 3.96 6.78 2.51
C MET A 51 3.75 5.59 1.58
N ASP A 52 4.71 4.67 1.59
CA ASP A 52 4.57 3.31 1.07
C ASP A 52 4.16 2.39 2.23
N PHE A 53 2.91 1.94 2.27
CA PHE A 53 2.43 1.04 3.30
C PHE A 53 2.45 -0.42 2.81
N GLY A 54 3.21 -1.26 3.50
CA GLY A 54 3.58 -2.61 3.07
C GLY A 54 4.68 -2.58 2.03
N CYS A 55 5.73 -1.79 2.29
CA CYS A 55 6.79 -1.50 1.33
C CYS A 55 7.67 -2.71 0.98
N GLY A 56 7.64 -3.78 1.80
CA GLY A 56 8.54 -4.92 1.66
C GLY A 56 10.02 -4.49 1.68
N ASP A 57 10.79 -5.02 0.74
CA ASP A 57 12.22 -4.69 0.57
C ASP A 57 12.47 -3.42 -0.26
N GLY A 58 11.43 -2.61 -0.49
CA GLY A 58 11.54 -1.29 -1.13
C GLY A 58 11.41 -1.29 -2.65
N ARG A 59 10.88 -2.34 -3.25
CA ARG A 59 10.77 -2.49 -4.70
C ARG A 59 10.15 -1.29 -5.41
N VAL A 60 9.16 -0.64 -4.80
CA VAL A 60 8.51 0.58 -5.34
C VAL A 60 9.02 1.84 -4.64
N ALA A 61 9.28 1.78 -3.32
CA ALA A 61 9.74 2.92 -2.52
C ALA A 61 11.07 3.49 -3.03
N ILE A 62 12.04 2.62 -3.35
CA ILE A 62 13.38 3.04 -3.82
C ILE A 62 13.31 3.84 -5.12
N PRO A 63 12.71 3.32 -6.22
CA PRO A 63 12.62 4.09 -7.45
C PRO A 63 11.73 5.34 -7.32
N LEU A 64 10.69 5.33 -6.47
CA LEU A 64 9.87 6.51 -6.24
C LEU A 64 10.68 7.62 -5.52
N ALA A 65 11.51 7.27 -4.54
CA ALA A 65 12.43 8.21 -3.90
C ALA A 65 13.46 8.77 -4.91
N ALA A 66 13.97 7.94 -5.82
CA ALA A 66 14.88 8.37 -6.89
C ALA A 66 14.23 9.35 -7.88
N LEU A 67 12.90 9.36 -8.01
CA LEU A 67 12.13 10.34 -8.75
C LEU A 67 11.93 11.67 -8.00
N GLY A 68 12.49 11.83 -6.78
CA GLY A 68 12.47 13.06 -6.01
C GLY A 68 11.33 13.19 -5.01
N TYR A 69 10.62 12.11 -4.69
CA TYR A 69 9.59 12.09 -3.64
C TYR A 69 10.19 11.91 -2.25
N ASP A 70 9.59 12.54 -1.24
CA ASP A 70 9.94 12.35 0.19
C ASP A 70 9.20 11.09 0.70
N VAL A 71 9.82 9.91 0.51
CA VAL A 71 9.19 8.62 0.78
C VAL A 71 9.48 8.15 2.21
N THR A 72 8.41 7.78 2.93
CA THR A 72 8.46 7.03 4.18
C THR A 72 7.98 5.60 3.90
N ALA A 73 8.87 4.64 3.98
CA ALA A 73 8.60 3.22 3.75
C ALA A 73 8.17 2.54 5.05
N VAL A 74 6.98 1.97 5.07
CA VAL A 74 6.36 1.35 6.26
C VAL A 74 6.10 -0.12 5.98
N ASP A 75 6.59 -1.00 6.86
CA ASP A 75 6.28 -2.42 6.83
C ASP A 75 6.18 -2.97 8.26
N SER A 76 5.42 -4.02 8.45
CA SER A 76 5.35 -4.74 9.73
C SER A 76 6.53 -5.69 9.94
N SER A 77 7.19 -6.13 8.87
CA SER A 77 8.33 -7.03 8.88
C SER A 77 9.64 -6.28 9.02
N GLN A 78 10.31 -6.42 10.17
CA GLN A 78 11.65 -5.87 10.36
C GLN A 78 12.65 -6.46 9.35
N ARG A 79 12.51 -7.75 9.01
CA ARG A 79 13.36 -8.43 8.03
C ARG A 79 13.30 -7.78 6.64
N MET A 80 12.12 -7.34 6.22
CA MET A 80 11.95 -6.61 4.95
C MET A 80 12.61 -5.23 5.02
N LEU A 81 12.41 -4.51 6.13
CA LEU A 81 13.03 -3.20 6.34
C LEU A 81 14.56 -3.27 6.42
N ASP A 82 15.13 -4.32 7.01
CA ASP A 82 16.58 -4.53 7.04
C ASP A 82 17.13 -4.68 5.61
N ARG A 83 16.47 -5.46 4.75
CA ARG A 83 16.85 -5.60 3.34
C ARG A 83 16.71 -4.29 2.56
N LEU A 84 15.67 -3.51 2.86
CA LEU A 84 15.50 -2.19 2.29
C LEU A 84 16.64 -1.26 2.72
N ALA A 85 17.01 -1.25 4.00
CA ALA A 85 18.09 -0.44 4.54
C ALA A 85 19.46 -0.81 3.94
N ASP A 86 19.70 -2.09 3.66
CA ASP A 86 20.94 -2.55 2.97
C ASP A 86 21.04 -1.98 1.55
N ARG A 87 19.90 -1.76 0.87
CA ARG A 87 19.85 -1.25 -0.51
C ARG A 87 19.76 0.28 -0.60
N ALA A 88 19.04 0.90 0.34
CA ALA A 88 18.77 2.33 0.36
C ALA A 88 18.85 2.87 1.80
N PRO A 89 20.06 3.00 2.37
CA PRO A 89 20.25 3.36 3.79
C PRO A 89 19.73 4.75 4.14
N ASP A 90 19.59 5.63 3.17
CA ASP A 90 19.09 7.00 3.36
C ASP A 90 17.55 7.09 3.32
N LEU A 91 16.86 6.02 2.96
CA LEU A 91 15.40 6.01 2.89
C LEU A 91 14.80 5.90 4.30
N THR A 92 13.86 6.78 4.62
CA THR A 92 13.16 6.71 5.91
C THR A 92 12.32 5.45 6.00
N THR A 93 12.61 4.59 6.97
CA THR A 93 11.87 3.35 7.23
C THR A 93 11.17 3.40 8.59
N VAL A 94 10.01 2.76 8.68
CA VAL A 94 9.20 2.66 9.91
C VAL A 94 8.65 1.25 10.05
N GLN A 95 8.99 0.56 11.13
CA GLN A 95 8.33 -0.71 11.46
C GLN A 95 6.98 -0.43 12.11
N ALA A 96 5.91 -0.68 11.40
CA ALA A 96 4.54 -0.53 11.91
C ALA A 96 3.54 -1.35 11.10
N ASP A 97 2.48 -1.78 11.77
CA ASP A 97 1.20 -2.14 11.18
C ASP A 97 0.30 -0.89 11.01
N ALA A 98 -0.94 -1.08 10.58
CA ALA A 98 -1.88 0.01 10.38
C ALA A 98 -2.17 0.82 11.66
N ASP A 99 -2.19 0.18 12.83
CA ASP A 99 -2.41 0.84 14.11
C ASP A 99 -1.19 1.65 14.55
N GLY A 100 0.01 1.14 14.29
CA GLY A 100 1.27 1.78 14.60
C GLY A 100 1.58 3.04 13.79
N VAL A 101 1.05 3.16 12.56
CA VAL A 101 1.27 4.31 11.66
C VAL A 101 0.98 5.64 12.36
N ALA A 102 -0.15 5.74 13.08
CA ALA A 102 -0.56 6.97 13.74
C ALA A 102 0.45 7.42 14.82
N SER A 103 1.05 6.46 15.53
CA SER A 103 2.05 6.73 16.57
C SER A 103 3.33 7.33 15.99
N HIS A 104 3.79 6.82 14.85
CA HIS A 104 4.98 7.31 14.15
C HIS A 104 4.76 8.67 13.49
N LEU A 105 3.61 8.88 12.88
CA LEU A 105 3.29 10.17 12.23
C LEU A 105 2.99 11.27 13.24
N GLY A 106 2.42 10.95 14.40
CA GLY A 106 1.93 11.96 15.34
C GLY A 106 0.89 12.88 14.67
N ARG A 107 1.19 14.19 14.58
CA ARG A 107 0.34 15.17 13.88
C ARG A 107 0.67 15.36 12.41
N ARG A 108 1.76 14.77 11.93
CA ARG A 108 2.15 14.86 10.51
C ARG A 108 1.13 14.08 9.67
N ARG A 109 0.94 14.56 8.44
CA ARG A 109 0.09 13.89 7.46
C ARG A 109 0.83 13.87 6.13
N MET A 110 0.61 12.81 5.38
CA MET A 110 1.19 12.60 4.06
C MET A 110 0.39 13.32 2.99
N ASP A 111 1.06 13.77 1.94
CA ASP A 111 0.43 14.30 0.73
C ASP A 111 -0.18 13.17 -0.08
N ALA A 112 0.48 12.00 -0.09
CA ALA A 112 -0.06 10.78 -0.66
C ALA A 112 0.32 9.55 0.17
N VAL A 113 -0.51 8.50 0.04
CA VAL A 113 -0.26 7.17 0.60
C VAL A 113 -0.56 6.15 -0.47
N TYR A 114 0.28 5.13 -0.63
CA TYR A 114 -0.09 3.98 -1.44
C TYR A 114 0.12 2.68 -0.68
N ALA A 115 -0.68 1.67 -1.08
CA ALA A 115 -0.60 0.30 -0.57
C ALA A 115 -0.87 -0.65 -1.74
N LEU A 116 0.20 -1.25 -2.28
CA LEU A 116 0.14 -2.15 -3.43
C LEU A 116 0.41 -3.58 -2.98
N ALA A 117 -0.45 -4.51 -3.41
CA ALA A 117 -0.43 -5.92 -3.01
C ALA A 117 -0.51 -6.15 -1.48
N VAL A 118 -1.18 -5.25 -0.76
CA VAL A 118 -1.41 -5.36 0.69
C VAL A 118 -2.86 -5.74 0.97
N LEU A 119 -3.81 -4.88 0.57
CA LEU A 119 -5.23 -5.04 0.91
C LEU A 119 -5.84 -6.33 0.37
N ILE A 120 -5.35 -6.79 -0.77
CA ILE A 120 -5.84 -8.00 -1.44
C ILE A 120 -5.71 -9.27 -0.61
N HIS A 121 -4.87 -9.29 0.40
CA HIS A 121 -4.63 -10.47 1.24
C HIS A 121 -5.39 -10.46 2.59
N HIS A 122 -6.17 -9.41 2.84
CA HIS A 122 -6.87 -9.22 4.11
C HIS A 122 -8.38 -9.46 3.98
N SER A 123 -9.03 -9.78 5.11
CA SER A 123 -10.49 -9.82 5.20
C SER A 123 -11.13 -8.47 4.90
N TYR A 124 -12.43 -8.41 4.62
CA TYR A 124 -13.16 -7.15 4.46
C TYR A 124 -13.00 -6.23 5.69
N ALA A 125 -13.10 -6.79 6.89
CA ALA A 125 -12.98 -6.04 8.12
C ALA A 125 -11.58 -5.45 8.30
N ASP A 126 -10.52 -6.24 8.06
CA ASP A 126 -9.14 -5.77 8.14
C ASP A 126 -8.83 -4.74 7.04
N CYS A 127 -9.31 -4.94 5.81
CA CYS A 127 -9.20 -3.95 4.75
C CYS A 127 -9.79 -2.59 5.15
N LEU A 128 -11.02 -2.57 5.68
CA LEU A 128 -11.67 -1.34 6.11
C LEU A 128 -10.88 -0.66 7.24
N HIS A 129 -10.39 -1.45 8.19
CA HIS A 129 -9.56 -0.93 9.27
C HIS A 129 -8.27 -0.29 8.73
N ILE A 130 -7.52 -1.02 7.90
CA ILE A 130 -6.28 -0.54 7.28
C ILE A 130 -6.55 0.75 6.48
N VAL A 131 -7.52 0.72 5.55
CA VAL A 131 -7.83 1.89 4.71
C VAL A 131 -8.25 3.08 5.56
N GLY A 132 -9.01 2.88 6.63
CA GLY A 132 -9.37 3.94 7.59
C GLY A 132 -8.14 4.59 8.24
N LYS A 133 -7.14 3.79 8.63
CA LYS A 133 -5.88 4.29 9.20
C LYS A 133 -5.03 5.04 8.16
N LEU A 134 -4.92 4.50 6.95
CA LEU A 134 -4.21 5.16 5.85
C LEU A 134 -4.89 6.48 5.45
N ARG A 135 -6.24 6.50 5.42
CA ARG A 135 -7.00 7.74 5.21
C ARG A 135 -6.72 8.76 6.30
N ALA A 136 -6.67 8.37 7.56
CA ALA A 136 -6.36 9.26 8.67
C ALA A 136 -4.91 9.79 8.62
N ALA A 137 -3.98 9.02 8.05
CA ALA A 137 -2.60 9.42 7.81
C ALA A 137 -2.44 10.40 6.64
N THR A 138 -3.44 10.53 5.78
CA THR A 138 -3.41 11.38 4.58
C THR A 138 -4.04 12.74 4.87
N LYS A 139 -3.46 13.83 4.33
CA LYS A 139 -4.04 15.19 4.38
C LYS A 139 -5.40 15.21 3.69
N LEU A 140 -6.28 16.11 4.10
CA LEU A 140 -7.48 16.42 3.31
C LEU A 140 -7.06 16.93 1.93
N GLY A 141 -7.68 16.39 0.88
CA GLY A 141 -7.30 16.62 -0.51
C GLY A 141 -6.10 15.80 -1.00
N GLY A 142 -5.41 15.08 -0.11
CA GLY A 142 -4.31 14.18 -0.46
C GLY A 142 -4.78 12.93 -1.19
N ILE A 143 -3.84 12.21 -1.80
CA ILE A 143 -4.11 11.08 -2.68
C ILE A 143 -3.83 9.75 -1.96
N LEU A 144 -4.71 8.78 -2.16
CA LEU A 144 -4.45 7.37 -1.83
C LEU A 144 -4.47 6.54 -3.12
N VAL A 145 -3.47 5.68 -3.30
CA VAL A 145 -3.44 4.69 -4.39
C VAL A 145 -3.46 3.30 -3.76
N LEU A 146 -4.53 2.57 -3.99
CA LEU A 146 -4.82 1.33 -3.27
C LEU A 146 -5.06 0.18 -4.25
N ASP A 147 -4.36 -0.93 -4.02
CA ASP A 147 -4.69 -2.20 -4.67
C ASP A 147 -5.92 -2.81 -3.97
N TRP A 148 -7.07 -2.35 -4.42
CA TRP A 148 -8.39 -2.63 -3.84
C TRP A 148 -9.35 -3.11 -4.94
N PRO A 149 -9.21 -4.36 -5.39
CA PRO A 149 -9.84 -4.84 -6.62
C PRO A 149 -11.35 -5.04 -6.48
N VAL A 150 -12.04 -4.75 -7.58
CA VAL A 150 -13.48 -4.96 -7.73
C VAL A 150 -13.72 -6.17 -8.65
N SER A 151 -14.73 -6.99 -8.32
CA SER A 151 -15.15 -8.17 -9.08
C SER A 151 -16.68 -8.25 -9.16
N GLU A 152 -17.16 -8.87 -10.22
CA GLU A 152 -18.59 -9.25 -10.33
C GLU A 152 -18.94 -10.40 -9.37
N THR A 153 -17.94 -11.18 -8.95
CA THR A 153 -18.06 -12.23 -7.94
C THR A 153 -17.15 -11.91 -6.76
N PRO A 154 -17.58 -10.98 -5.86
CA PRO A 154 -16.76 -10.57 -4.73
C PRO A 154 -16.59 -11.72 -3.73
N GLY A 155 -15.45 -11.74 -3.04
CA GLY A 155 -15.14 -12.74 -2.02
C GLY A 155 -13.89 -12.39 -1.24
N GLU A 156 -13.79 -12.94 -0.02
CA GLU A 156 -12.60 -12.80 0.81
C GLU A 156 -11.54 -13.84 0.46
N ALA A 157 -10.28 -13.48 0.67
CA ALA A 157 -9.15 -14.39 0.56
C ALA A 157 -9.31 -15.57 1.53
N ASP A 158 -9.17 -16.78 1.04
CA ASP A 158 -9.22 -18.04 1.81
C ASP A 158 -7.83 -18.47 2.33
N SER A 159 -6.78 -17.82 1.85
CA SER A 159 -5.38 -18.08 2.18
C SER A 159 -4.57 -16.79 2.16
N TRP A 160 -3.37 -16.82 2.76
CA TRP A 160 -2.48 -15.65 2.81
C TRP A 160 -2.01 -15.13 1.43
N ILE A 161 -2.17 -15.95 0.38
CA ILE A 161 -1.92 -15.61 -1.03
C ILE A 161 -3.22 -15.42 -1.83
N GLY A 162 -4.37 -15.67 -1.20
CA GLY A 162 -5.66 -15.44 -1.81
C GLY A 162 -5.90 -13.96 -2.07
N VAL A 163 -6.88 -13.66 -2.90
CA VAL A 163 -7.23 -12.28 -3.28
C VAL A 163 -8.64 -11.97 -2.82
N THR A 164 -8.75 -11.01 -1.90
CA THR A 164 -10.03 -10.41 -1.53
C THR A 164 -10.47 -9.44 -2.61
N THR A 165 -11.67 -9.63 -3.12
CA THR A 165 -12.28 -8.76 -4.11
C THR A 165 -13.60 -8.20 -3.61
N TRP A 166 -13.96 -7.00 -4.03
CA TRP A 166 -15.12 -6.25 -3.58
C TRP A 166 -16.13 -6.08 -4.71
N SER A 167 -17.43 -5.97 -4.39
CA SER A 167 -18.34 -5.41 -5.37
C SER A 167 -18.17 -3.90 -5.46
N ARG A 168 -18.59 -3.30 -6.59
CA ARG A 168 -18.56 -1.83 -6.76
C ARG A 168 -19.35 -1.11 -5.66
N GLN A 169 -20.49 -1.68 -5.25
CA GLN A 169 -21.32 -1.08 -4.20
C GLN A 169 -20.63 -1.15 -2.83
N GLN A 170 -20.11 -2.31 -2.44
CA GLN A 170 -19.36 -2.45 -1.17
C GLN A 170 -18.21 -1.47 -1.08
N GLN A 171 -17.41 -1.33 -2.15
CA GLN A 171 -16.29 -0.40 -2.19
C GLN A 171 -16.76 1.06 -2.11
N ALA A 172 -17.85 1.42 -2.81
CA ALA A 172 -18.42 2.77 -2.77
C ALA A 172 -18.93 3.14 -1.37
N ASP A 173 -19.65 2.22 -0.71
CA ASP A 173 -20.14 2.41 0.65
C ASP A 173 -18.99 2.58 1.65
N ALA A 174 -17.94 1.75 1.52
CA ALA A 174 -16.73 1.86 2.32
C ALA A 174 -16.01 3.20 2.11
N CYS A 175 -15.87 3.64 0.87
CA CYS A 175 -15.29 4.94 0.54
C CYS A 175 -16.05 6.09 1.20
N ALA A 176 -17.40 6.08 1.10
CA ALA A 176 -18.24 7.09 1.72
C ALA A 176 -18.08 7.13 3.26
N GLN A 177 -18.06 5.97 3.90
CA GLN A 177 -17.89 5.84 5.35
C GLN A 177 -16.51 6.36 5.82
N ILE A 178 -15.45 6.07 5.06
CA ILE A 178 -14.06 6.39 5.43
C ILE A 178 -13.68 7.84 5.05
N GLY A 179 -14.41 8.48 4.16
CA GLY A 179 -14.11 9.80 3.61
C GLY A 179 -13.09 9.72 2.47
N LEU A 180 -13.38 8.89 1.49
CA LEU A 180 -12.65 8.74 0.24
C LEU A 180 -13.54 9.04 -0.95
N GLU A 181 -13.06 9.82 -1.89
CA GLU A 181 -13.68 10.07 -3.18
C GLU A 181 -12.84 9.42 -4.28
N ARG A 182 -13.45 8.56 -5.11
CA ARG A 182 -12.73 7.93 -6.22
C ARG A 182 -12.38 8.97 -7.27
N VAL A 183 -11.13 8.92 -7.74
CA VAL A 183 -10.62 9.75 -8.84
C VAL A 183 -10.48 8.87 -10.07
N ASP A 184 -10.96 9.35 -11.23
CA ASP A 184 -10.76 8.67 -12.50
C ASP A 184 -9.27 8.65 -12.85
N SER A 185 -8.77 7.48 -13.23
CA SER A 185 -7.36 7.25 -13.49
C SER A 185 -7.17 6.06 -14.42
N GLU A 186 -6.13 6.10 -15.26
CA GLU A 186 -5.69 5.00 -16.12
C GLU A 186 -4.87 3.93 -15.35
N LEU A 187 -4.64 4.14 -14.05
CA LEU A 187 -3.88 3.19 -13.24
C LEU A 187 -4.65 1.88 -13.02
N PRO A 188 -3.95 0.74 -12.90
CA PRO A 188 -4.58 -0.54 -12.59
C PRO A 188 -5.14 -0.61 -11.15
N TRP A 189 -4.80 0.37 -10.32
CA TRP A 189 -5.23 0.49 -8.93
C TRP A 189 -6.29 1.58 -8.75
N GLY A 190 -7.02 1.50 -7.64
CA GLY A 190 -7.94 2.57 -7.24
C GLY A 190 -7.17 3.83 -6.81
N VAL A 191 -7.50 4.96 -7.41
CA VAL A 191 -7.02 6.27 -6.98
C VAL A 191 -8.13 6.99 -6.25
N TYR A 192 -7.82 7.52 -5.07
CA TYR A 192 -8.82 8.16 -4.21
C TYR A 192 -8.28 9.48 -3.67
N ARG A 193 -9.17 10.43 -3.46
CA ARG A 193 -8.91 11.67 -2.75
C ARG A 193 -9.45 11.59 -1.34
N ALA A 194 -8.66 11.98 -0.38
CA ALA A 194 -9.08 12.08 1.01
C ALA A 194 -10.02 13.28 1.21
N VAL A 195 -11.27 13.02 1.58
CA VAL A 195 -12.30 14.03 1.85
C VAL A 195 -12.78 13.95 3.31
N LYS A 196 -13.60 14.88 3.76
CA LYS A 196 -14.25 14.74 5.07
C LYS A 196 -15.22 13.55 5.00
N ALA A 197 -15.19 12.70 6.02
CA ALA A 197 -16.25 11.71 6.20
C ALA A 197 -17.57 12.44 6.43
N GLY A 198 -18.63 11.91 5.83
CA GLY A 198 -19.97 12.45 5.96
C GLY A 198 -20.56 12.27 7.36
#